data_d8bad2cf0dccc42f3e88bd87bc3d3365
#
_entry.id   d8bad2cf0dccc42f3e88bd87bc3d3365
#
_cell.length_a   1.000
_cell.length_b   1.000
_cell.length_c   1.000
_cell.angle_alpha   90.00
_cell.angle_beta   90.00
_cell.angle_gamma   90.00
#
_symmetry.space_group_name_H-M   'P 1'
#
loop_
_entity.id
_entity.type
_entity.pdbx_description
1 polymer ?
#
loop_
_entity_poly.entity_id
_entity_poly.type
_entity_poly.pdbx_seq_one_letter_code
_entity_poly.pdbx_strand_id
1 'polypeptide(L)'
;MPNSSNLTPEQLLKGYAIGVFPMANSAQDDEVYWVEPEMRGIIPIDGFHTSRSLKRALDKADYEITFNTQFESVVRACANRKETWINTTILELYQKLHKMGSAHSIEVNRKNILIGGVYGISLGTAFFGESMFSTETNGSKIALAHLVKHLKQRGFKLFDTQFQNNHLKTLGCVEIPQSHYLQLLKSALIHKVTF
;
A
#
# COMPACT_ATOMS: atom_id res chain seq x y z
N MET A 1 18.21 17.04 -0.20
CA MET A 1 17.49 15.92 0.42
C MET A 1 18.37 15.39 1.53
N PRO A 2 17.86 15.08 2.74
CA PRO A 2 18.70 14.53 3.81
C PRO A 2 19.25 13.17 3.40
N ASN A 3 20.48 12.89 3.86
CA ASN A 3 21.19 11.63 3.63
C ASN A 3 20.37 10.46 4.22
N SER A 4 20.27 9.37 3.53
CA SER A 4 19.39 8.22 3.80
C SER A 4 19.54 7.56 5.18
N SER A 5 20.69 7.70 5.82
CA SER A 5 20.99 7.09 7.12
C SER A 5 20.23 7.66 8.32
N ASN A 6 19.46 8.77 8.16
CA ASN A 6 18.71 9.44 9.22
C ASN A 6 17.27 9.78 8.85
N LEU A 7 16.63 9.01 7.94
CA LEU A 7 15.26 9.27 7.53
C LEU A 7 14.30 9.03 8.72
N THR A 8 13.47 10.04 9.04
CA THR A 8 12.49 9.97 10.12
C THR A 8 11.07 9.67 9.57
N PRO A 9 10.17 9.13 10.41
CA PRO A 9 8.77 8.95 10.01
C PRO A 9 8.10 10.22 9.50
N GLU A 10 8.39 11.38 10.12
CA GLU A 10 7.84 12.67 9.73
C GLU A 10 8.37 13.13 8.37
N GLN A 11 9.65 12.88 8.07
CA GLN A 11 10.22 13.17 6.76
C GLN A 11 9.61 12.26 5.69
N LEU A 12 9.34 11.01 6.05
CA LEU A 12 8.67 10.08 5.16
C LEU A 12 7.25 10.56 4.80
N LEU A 13 6.45 10.95 5.80
CA LEU A 13 5.13 11.54 5.58
C LEU A 13 5.17 12.83 4.76
N LYS A 14 6.19 13.68 4.97
CA LYS A 14 6.40 14.88 4.13
C LYS A 14 6.69 14.52 2.67
N GLY A 15 7.47 13.46 2.43
CA GLY A 15 7.70 12.94 1.08
C GLY A 15 6.39 12.54 0.39
N TYR A 16 5.56 11.75 1.06
CA TYR A 16 4.24 11.38 0.53
C TYR A 16 3.35 12.60 0.28
N ALA A 17 3.38 13.58 1.16
CA ALA A 17 2.58 14.80 1.02
C ALA A 17 2.95 15.64 -0.21
N ILE A 18 4.18 15.55 -0.71
CA ILE A 18 4.63 16.22 -1.94
C ILE A 18 4.64 15.30 -3.17
N GLY A 19 4.19 14.03 -3.03
CA GLY A 19 4.00 13.11 -4.13
C GLY A 19 5.20 12.21 -4.44
N VAL A 20 6.23 12.18 -3.60
CA VAL A 20 7.37 11.26 -3.73
C VAL A 20 7.26 10.11 -2.74
N PHE A 21 7.95 8.99 -3.01
CA PHE A 21 7.98 7.83 -2.13
C PHE A 21 9.40 7.23 -2.07
N PRO A 22 9.76 6.54 -0.97
CA PRO A 22 11.10 5.99 -0.79
C PRO A 22 11.24 4.64 -1.50
N MET A 23 12.43 4.37 -2.02
CA MET A 23 12.85 3.05 -2.48
C MET A 23 14.31 2.81 -2.11
N ALA A 24 14.69 1.53 -1.99
CA ALA A 24 16.08 1.09 -2.00
C ALA A 24 16.34 0.23 -3.23
N ASN A 25 17.60 0.12 -3.67
CA ASN A 25 17.95 -0.70 -4.84
C ASN A 25 17.84 -2.21 -4.54
N SER A 26 18.01 -2.61 -3.28
CA SER A 26 17.87 -3.99 -2.81
C SER A 26 17.65 -4.05 -1.31
N ALA A 27 17.35 -5.24 -0.79
CA ALA A 27 17.23 -5.48 0.66
C ALA A 27 18.54 -5.25 1.43
N GLN A 28 19.69 -5.34 0.76
CA GLN A 28 21.03 -5.17 1.34
C GLN A 28 21.58 -3.76 1.18
N ASP A 29 20.91 -2.91 0.42
CA ASP A 29 21.31 -1.52 0.22
C ASP A 29 20.72 -0.66 1.35
N ASP A 30 21.58 -0.05 2.14
CA ASP A 30 21.16 0.84 3.24
C ASP A 30 20.70 2.21 2.74
N GLU A 31 20.97 2.55 1.47
CA GLU A 31 20.57 3.82 0.90
C GLU A 31 19.11 3.79 0.46
N VAL A 32 18.39 4.84 0.84
CA VAL A 32 17.00 5.09 0.43
C VAL A 32 16.97 6.34 -0.44
N TYR A 33 16.41 6.24 -1.63
CA TYR A 33 16.22 7.35 -2.55
C TYR A 33 14.74 7.65 -2.78
N TRP A 34 14.46 8.89 -3.19
CA TRP A 34 13.10 9.33 -3.48
C TRP A 34 12.77 9.14 -4.94
N VAL A 35 11.60 8.59 -5.20
CA VAL A 35 11.09 8.35 -6.54
C VAL A 35 9.93 9.29 -6.82
N GLU A 36 9.96 9.91 -8.00
CA GLU A 36 8.95 10.83 -8.51
C GLU A 36 8.58 10.43 -9.95
N PRO A 37 7.60 9.54 -10.15
CA PRO A 37 7.24 9.07 -11.48
C PRO A 37 6.52 10.13 -12.32
N GLU A 38 6.80 10.18 -13.62
CA GLU A 38 6.06 11.01 -14.58
C GLU A 38 4.62 10.53 -14.76
N MET A 39 4.40 9.22 -14.67
CA MET A 39 3.08 8.57 -14.70
C MET A 39 2.84 7.86 -13.38
N ARG A 40 1.75 8.20 -12.71
CA ARG A 40 1.39 7.63 -11.41
C ARG A 40 0.29 6.59 -11.52
N GLY A 41 0.54 5.40 -10.99
CA GLY A 41 -0.48 4.36 -10.85
C GLY A 41 -1.44 4.67 -9.71
N ILE A 42 -2.74 4.65 -9.99
CA ILE A 42 -3.80 4.76 -8.98
C ILE A 42 -4.88 3.70 -9.21
N ILE A 43 -5.55 3.27 -8.16
CA ILE A 43 -6.81 2.54 -8.29
C ILE A 43 -7.94 3.52 -7.91
N PRO A 44 -8.79 3.94 -8.87
CA PRO A 44 -9.96 4.74 -8.53
C PRO A 44 -10.81 4.00 -7.49
N ILE A 45 -11.22 4.68 -6.41
CA ILE A 45 -11.95 4.05 -5.29
C ILE A 45 -13.21 3.30 -5.76
N ASP A 46 -13.90 3.83 -6.79
CA ASP A 46 -15.07 3.20 -7.40
C ASP A 46 -14.74 2.35 -8.65
N GLY A 47 -13.45 2.27 -9.01
CA GLY A 47 -12.98 1.59 -10.22
C GLY A 47 -12.33 0.23 -9.99
N PHE A 48 -12.37 -0.31 -8.76
CA PHE A 48 -11.76 -1.61 -8.48
C PHE A 48 -12.47 -2.73 -9.25
N HIS A 49 -11.68 -3.46 -10.05
CA HIS A 49 -12.21 -4.54 -10.88
C HIS A 49 -12.11 -5.90 -10.17
N THR A 50 -13.24 -6.56 -10.05
CA THR A 50 -13.35 -7.90 -9.47
C THR A 50 -13.59 -8.94 -10.59
N SER A 51 -12.54 -9.71 -10.93
CA SER A 51 -12.66 -10.80 -11.90
C SER A 51 -13.61 -11.89 -11.41
N ARG A 52 -14.10 -12.75 -12.33
CA ARG A 52 -15.00 -13.89 -11.97
C ARG A 52 -14.36 -14.83 -10.94
N SER A 53 -13.04 -15.07 -11.04
CA SER A 53 -12.31 -15.93 -10.08
C SER A 53 -12.18 -15.27 -8.71
N LEU A 54 -11.88 -13.97 -8.66
CA LEU A 54 -11.84 -13.23 -7.42
C LEU A 54 -13.23 -13.16 -6.78
N LYS A 55 -14.28 -12.89 -7.57
CA LYS A 55 -15.66 -12.88 -7.05
C LYS A 55 -16.03 -14.21 -6.37
N ARG A 56 -15.73 -15.34 -7.01
CA ARG A 56 -15.97 -16.67 -6.39
C ARG A 56 -15.20 -16.84 -5.09
N ALA A 57 -13.95 -16.36 -5.01
CA ALA A 57 -13.15 -16.42 -3.78
C ALA A 57 -13.74 -15.54 -2.66
N LEU A 58 -14.22 -14.34 -3.01
CA LEU A 58 -14.89 -13.44 -2.07
C LEU A 58 -16.23 -14.03 -1.60
N ASP A 59 -17.02 -14.61 -2.49
CA ASP A 59 -18.32 -15.21 -2.18
C ASP A 59 -18.17 -16.47 -1.29
N LYS A 60 -17.10 -17.27 -1.50
CA LYS A 60 -16.81 -18.46 -0.69
C LYS A 60 -16.47 -18.09 0.77
N ALA A 61 -15.80 -16.96 0.97
CA ALA A 61 -15.48 -16.38 2.27
C ALA A 61 -14.87 -17.39 3.29
N ASP A 62 -14.03 -18.31 2.83
CA ASP A 62 -13.36 -19.32 3.67
C ASP A 62 -12.05 -18.79 4.29
N TYR A 63 -12.05 -17.53 4.66
CA TYR A 63 -10.93 -16.79 5.25
C TYR A 63 -11.43 -15.76 6.26
N GLU A 64 -10.54 -15.29 7.10
CA GLU A 64 -10.76 -14.16 8.01
C GLU A 64 -9.97 -12.95 7.54
N ILE A 65 -10.57 -11.76 7.71
CA ILE A 65 -9.94 -10.47 7.45
C ILE A 65 -9.71 -9.77 8.76
N THR A 66 -8.45 -9.37 8.98
CA THR A 66 -8.08 -8.51 10.11
C THR A 66 -7.42 -7.24 9.60
N PHE A 67 -7.39 -6.22 10.45
CA PHE A 67 -6.78 -4.93 10.17
C PHE A 67 -5.80 -4.59 11.28
N ASN A 68 -4.56 -4.28 10.92
CA ASN A 68 -3.53 -3.83 11.87
C ASN A 68 -3.17 -4.84 12.97
N THR A 69 -3.48 -6.12 12.81
CA THR A 69 -3.21 -7.15 13.83
C THR A 69 -1.87 -7.85 13.62
N GLN A 70 -1.39 -7.91 12.37
CA GLN A 70 -0.16 -8.61 12.00
C GLN A 70 0.71 -7.76 11.07
N PHE A 71 0.77 -6.43 11.31
CA PHE A 71 1.46 -5.47 10.44
C PHE A 71 2.88 -5.90 10.09
N GLU A 72 3.70 -6.21 11.10
CA GLU A 72 5.09 -6.64 10.87
C GLU A 72 5.18 -7.91 10.02
N SER A 73 4.31 -8.90 10.27
CA SER A 73 4.26 -10.14 9.49
C SER A 73 3.94 -9.87 8.02
N VAL A 74 3.01 -8.94 7.75
CA VAL A 74 2.66 -8.51 6.38
C VAL A 74 3.86 -7.85 5.70
N VAL A 75 4.53 -6.89 6.36
CA VAL A 75 5.69 -6.19 5.77
C VAL A 75 6.82 -7.17 5.49
N ARG A 76 7.15 -8.07 6.45
CA ARG A 76 8.17 -9.11 6.28
C ARG A 76 7.83 -10.08 5.14
N ALA A 77 6.57 -10.49 5.02
CA ALA A 77 6.13 -11.35 3.92
C ALA A 77 6.23 -10.62 2.55
N CYS A 78 5.95 -9.33 2.51
CA CYS A 78 6.16 -8.50 1.32
C CYS A 78 7.65 -8.36 0.96
N ALA A 79 8.53 -8.27 1.95
CA ALA A 79 9.98 -8.19 1.76
C ALA A 79 10.61 -9.54 1.35
N ASN A 80 9.96 -10.68 1.66
CA ASN A 80 10.46 -12.02 1.35
C ASN A 80 10.29 -12.39 -0.13
N ARG A 81 11.01 -11.67 -1.00
CA ARG A 81 11.05 -11.85 -2.45
C ARG A 81 12.49 -11.88 -2.91
N LYS A 82 12.75 -12.53 -4.06
CA LYS A 82 14.08 -12.57 -4.69
C LYS A 82 14.60 -11.17 -4.97
N GLU A 83 13.72 -10.28 -5.40
CA GLU A 83 14.01 -8.85 -5.62
C GLU A 83 13.04 -8.02 -4.79
N THR A 84 13.57 -7.22 -3.88
CA THR A 84 12.79 -6.34 -3.01
C THR A 84 13.54 -5.04 -2.76
N TRP A 85 12.77 -3.95 -2.69
CA TRP A 85 13.23 -2.63 -2.29
C TRP A 85 13.03 -2.38 -0.77
N ILE A 86 12.43 -3.33 -0.06
CA ILE A 86 12.18 -3.22 1.38
C ILE A 86 13.44 -3.70 2.12
N ASN A 87 14.28 -2.76 2.51
CA ASN A 87 15.44 -2.99 3.37
C ASN A 87 15.07 -2.84 4.86
N THR A 88 16.03 -3.05 5.75
CA THR A 88 15.81 -2.95 7.20
C THR A 88 15.38 -1.55 7.62
N THR A 89 15.99 -0.51 7.07
CA THR A 89 15.65 0.90 7.34
C THR A 89 14.19 1.20 7.00
N ILE A 90 13.75 0.80 5.83
CA ILE A 90 12.36 0.97 5.38
C ILE A 90 11.39 0.21 6.29
N LEU A 91 11.71 -1.04 6.63
CA LEU A 91 10.88 -1.85 7.53
C LEU A 91 10.70 -1.16 8.89
N GLU A 92 11.80 -0.70 9.51
CA GLU A 92 11.75 0.00 10.80
C GLU A 92 10.95 1.30 10.74
N LEU A 93 11.09 2.06 9.66
CA LEU A 93 10.33 3.30 9.45
C LEU A 93 8.83 3.02 9.35
N TYR A 94 8.42 2.00 8.60
CA TYR A 94 7.00 1.64 8.51
C TYR A 94 6.44 1.09 9.82
N GLN A 95 7.23 0.37 10.61
CA GLN A 95 6.84 -0.05 11.96
C GLN A 95 6.61 1.15 12.89
N LYS A 96 7.48 2.18 12.81
CA LYS A 96 7.29 3.44 13.56
C LYS A 96 6.02 4.15 13.11
N LEU A 97 5.78 4.27 11.80
CA LEU A 97 4.56 4.85 11.25
C LEU A 97 3.30 4.08 11.67
N HIS A 98 3.39 2.75 11.75
CA HIS A 98 2.28 1.93 12.24
C HIS A 98 1.96 2.26 13.72
N LYS A 99 2.97 2.34 14.58
CA LYS A 99 2.79 2.74 15.99
C LYS A 99 2.21 4.16 16.13
N MET A 100 2.48 5.05 15.17
CA MET A 100 1.92 6.40 15.10
C MET A 100 0.50 6.45 14.52
N GLY A 101 -0.04 5.30 14.06
CA GLY A 101 -1.36 5.23 13.43
C GLY A 101 -1.41 5.77 11.99
N SER A 102 -0.26 5.87 11.31
CA SER A 102 -0.16 6.35 9.93
C SER A 102 0.09 5.25 8.91
N ALA A 103 0.57 4.07 9.33
CA ALA A 103 0.71 2.90 8.46
C ALA A 103 -0.22 1.78 8.91
N HIS A 104 -0.81 1.10 7.92
CA HIS A 104 -1.88 0.12 8.14
C HIS A 104 -1.67 -1.13 7.31
N SER A 105 -2.20 -2.24 7.80
CA SER A 105 -2.22 -3.51 7.07
C SER A 105 -3.61 -4.12 7.04
N ILE A 106 -3.82 -4.94 6.02
CA ILE A 106 -4.95 -5.86 5.92
C ILE A 106 -4.39 -7.25 5.77
N GLU A 107 -4.86 -8.13 6.63
CA GLU A 107 -4.44 -9.52 6.67
C GLU A 107 -5.57 -10.44 6.20
N VAL A 108 -5.20 -11.44 5.42
CA VAL A 108 -6.09 -12.53 5.01
C VAL A 108 -5.56 -13.80 5.67
N ASN A 109 -6.33 -14.34 6.60
CA ASN A 109 -5.99 -15.57 7.30
C ASN A 109 -6.92 -16.72 6.88
N ARG A 110 -6.38 -17.92 6.76
CA ARG A 110 -7.14 -19.15 6.57
C ARG A 110 -6.65 -20.18 7.57
N LYS A 111 -7.53 -20.70 8.42
CA LYS A 111 -7.18 -21.64 9.49
C LYS A 111 -6.02 -21.11 10.36
N ASN A 112 -6.07 -19.83 10.73
CA ASN A 112 -5.04 -19.11 11.50
C ASN A 112 -3.68 -18.98 10.79
N ILE A 113 -3.60 -19.23 9.48
CA ILE A 113 -2.39 -19.06 8.67
C ILE A 113 -2.58 -17.80 7.83
N LEU A 114 -1.59 -16.90 7.88
CA LEU A 114 -1.55 -15.69 7.07
C LEU A 114 -1.25 -16.06 5.61
N ILE A 115 -2.26 -15.97 4.73
CA ILE A 115 -2.19 -16.41 3.32
C ILE A 115 -2.05 -15.26 2.33
N GLY A 116 -2.23 -14.03 2.77
CA GLY A 116 -2.08 -12.83 1.95
C GLY A 116 -2.24 -11.58 2.78
N GLY A 117 -1.79 -10.48 2.24
CA GLY A 117 -1.91 -9.19 2.90
C GLY A 117 -1.44 -8.04 2.01
N VAL A 118 -1.79 -6.85 2.44
CA VAL A 118 -1.38 -5.57 1.86
C VAL A 118 -1.09 -4.60 2.98
N TYR A 119 -0.09 -3.75 2.82
CA TYR A 119 0.14 -2.63 3.73
C TYR A 119 0.32 -1.33 2.97
N GLY A 120 0.15 -0.23 3.69
CA GLY A 120 0.31 1.11 3.14
C GLY A 120 0.19 2.20 4.19
N ILE A 121 0.24 3.44 3.72
CA ILE A 121 0.20 4.65 4.55
C ILE A 121 -1.08 5.41 4.31
N SER A 122 -1.70 5.93 5.37
CA SER A 122 -2.80 6.89 5.29
C SER A 122 -2.31 8.30 5.60
N LEU A 123 -2.70 9.26 4.77
CA LEU A 123 -2.42 10.68 5.00
C LEU A 123 -3.58 11.52 4.43
N GLY A 124 -4.27 12.25 5.29
CA GLY A 124 -5.50 12.91 4.89
C GLY A 124 -6.56 11.90 4.45
N THR A 125 -7.09 12.05 3.24
CA THR A 125 -7.98 11.08 2.58
C THR A 125 -7.26 10.30 1.45
N ALA A 126 -5.92 10.31 1.44
CA ALA A 126 -5.11 9.49 0.56
C ALA A 126 -4.63 8.23 1.29
N PHE A 127 -4.61 7.10 0.58
CA PHE A 127 -3.96 5.87 0.98
C PHE A 127 -2.91 5.50 -0.06
N PHE A 128 -1.69 5.27 0.38
CA PHE A 128 -0.54 4.88 -0.42
C PHE A 128 -0.29 3.39 -0.20
N GLY A 129 -0.64 2.57 -1.17
CA GLY A 129 -0.40 1.13 -1.10
C GLY A 129 1.06 0.82 -1.40
N GLU A 130 1.77 0.26 -0.44
CA GLU A 130 3.21 0.03 -0.54
C GLU A 130 3.53 -1.32 -1.18
N SER A 131 3.02 -2.36 -0.60
CA SER A 131 3.27 -3.70 -1.12
C SER A 131 2.19 -4.68 -0.67
N MET A 132 2.12 -5.80 -1.36
CA MET A 132 1.23 -6.91 -1.04
C MET A 132 1.91 -8.23 -1.30
N PHE A 133 1.49 -9.28 -0.61
CA PHE A 133 1.98 -10.63 -0.82
C PHE A 133 0.84 -11.65 -0.87
N SER A 134 1.15 -12.83 -1.37
CA SER A 134 0.22 -13.95 -1.46
C SER A 134 1.00 -15.25 -1.33
N THR A 135 0.63 -16.10 -0.40
CA THR A 135 1.14 -17.48 -0.29
C THR A 135 0.16 -18.49 -0.89
N GLU A 136 -1.11 -18.09 -1.01
CA GLU A 136 -2.15 -18.88 -1.66
C GLU A 136 -2.83 -18.07 -2.78
N THR A 137 -3.47 -18.78 -3.71
CA THR A 137 -4.21 -18.17 -4.84
C THR A 137 -5.21 -17.12 -4.36
N ASN A 138 -5.14 -15.92 -4.92
CA ASN A 138 -5.97 -14.75 -4.61
C ASN A 138 -5.73 -14.09 -3.25
N GLY A 139 -4.79 -14.52 -2.39
CA GLY A 139 -4.58 -13.92 -1.07
C GLY A 139 -4.43 -12.41 -1.12
N SER A 140 -3.48 -11.88 -1.91
CA SER A 140 -3.30 -10.43 -2.08
C SER A 140 -4.47 -9.72 -2.74
N LYS A 141 -5.17 -10.39 -3.68
CA LYS A 141 -6.35 -9.81 -4.34
C LYS A 141 -7.53 -9.68 -3.39
N ILE A 142 -7.72 -10.66 -2.50
CA ILE A 142 -8.72 -10.61 -1.42
C ILE A 142 -8.38 -9.46 -0.47
N ALA A 143 -7.11 -9.35 -0.03
CA ALA A 143 -6.67 -8.24 0.83
C ALA A 143 -6.97 -6.88 0.17
N LEU A 144 -6.63 -6.73 -1.12
CA LEU A 144 -6.84 -5.49 -1.85
C LEU A 144 -8.33 -5.17 -2.05
N ALA A 145 -9.18 -6.16 -2.31
CA ALA A 145 -10.63 -5.98 -2.42
C ALA A 145 -11.24 -5.46 -1.09
N HIS A 146 -10.81 -6.03 0.04
CA HIS A 146 -11.22 -5.57 1.37
C HIS A 146 -10.64 -4.20 1.71
N LEU A 147 -9.40 -3.90 1.31
CA LEU A 147 -8.81 -2.57 1.45
C LEU A 147 -9.67 -1.52 0.72
N VAL A 148 -9.94 -1.70 -0.57
CA VAL A 148 -10.71 -0.73 -1.36
C VAL A 148 -12.11 -0.53 -0.78
N LYS A 149 -12.78 -1.61 -0.37
CA LYS A 149 -14.07 -1.53 0.32
C LYS A 149 -13.97 -0.70 1.61
N HIS A 150 -12.95 -0.94 2.41
CA HIS A 150 -12.68 -0.19 3.65
C HIS A 150 -12.41 1.28 3.36
N LEU A 151 -11.51 1.58 2.42
CA LEU A 151 -11.19 2.96 2.02
C LEU A 151 -12.43 3.73 1.57
N LYS A 152 -13.29 3.09 0.77
CA LYS A 152 -14.57 3.67 0.33
C LYS A 152 -15.49 3.99 1.51
N GLN A 153 -15.66 3.04 2.43
CA GLN A 153 -16.52 3.19 3.61
C GLN A 153 -16.02 4.28 4.56
N ARG A 154 -14.70 4.46 4.65
CA ARG A 154 -14.06 5.47 5.51
C ARG A 154 -13.94 6.84 4.83
N GLY A 155 -14.34 6.98 3.56
CA GLY A 155 -14.34 8.25 2.85
C GLY A 155 -13.01 8.67 2.24
N PHE A 156 -12.07 7.73 2.06
CA PHE A 156 -10.84 7.99 1.30
C PHE A 156 -11.17 8.40 -0.14
N LYS A 157 -10.35 9.27 -0.72
CA LYS A 157 -10.55 9.84 -2.06
C LYS A 157 -9.48 9.45 -3.06
N LEU A 158 -8.29 9.09 -2.61
CA LEU A 158 -7.17 8.71 -3.45
C LEU A 158 -6.58 7.39 -2.95
N PHE A 159 -6.46 6.41 -3.85
CA PHE A 159 -5.69 5.19 -3.61
C PHE A 159 -4.55 5.14 -4.61
N ASP A 160 -3.38 5.48 -4.14
CA ASP A 160 -2.11 5.52 -4.85
C ASP A 160 -1.43 4.14 -4.80
N THR A 161 -0.96 3.66 -5.94
CA THR A 161 -0.21 2.40 -6.09
C THR A 161 1.18 2.62 -6.69
N GLN A 162 1.66 3.85 -6.71
CA GLN A 162 2.92 4.35 -7.27
C GLN A 162 3.06 4.02 -8.77
N PHE A 163 3.24 2.75 -9.12
CA PHE A 163 3.37 2.26 -10.48
C PHE A 163 2.22 1.33 -10.85
N GLN A 164 1.86 1.33 -12.12
CA GLN A 164 1.02 0.28 -12.67
C GLN A 164 1.90 -0.92 -13.07
N ASN A 165 1.41 -2.12 -12.80
CA ASN A 165 1.92 -3.36 -13.36
C ASN A 165 0.77 -4.21 -13.90
N ASN A 166 1.08 -5.30 -14.62
CA ASN A 166 0.07 -6.17 -15.20
C ASN A 166 -0.92 -6.72 -14.18
N HIS A 167 -0.47 -7.01 -12.96
CA HIS A 167 -1.33 -7.49 -11.89
C HIS A 167 -2.33 -6.41 -11.44
N LEU A 168 -1.85 -5.21 -11.12
CA LEU A 168 -2.69 -4.09 -10.69
C LEU A 168 -3.63 -3.62 -11.81
N LYS A 169 -3.20 -3.66 -13.07
CA LYS A 169 -4.04 -3.36 -14.23
C LYS A 169 -5.27 -4.26 -14.28
N THR A 170 -5.14 -5.56 -13.96
CA THR A 170 -6.30 -6.48 -13.89
C THR A 170 -7.27 -6.15 -12.76
N LEU A 171 -6.88 -5.33 -11.80
CA LEU A 171 -7.66 -4.91 -10.63
C LEU A 171 -8.20 -3.47 -10.76
N GLY A 172 -8.05 -2.86 -11.95
CA GLY A 172 -8.58 -1.52 -12.22
C GLY A 172 -7.59 -0.37 -12.02
N CYS A 173 -6.30 -0.67 -11.81
CA CYS A 173 -5.27 0.36 -11.76
C CYS A 173 -5.14 1.07 -13.12
N VAL A 174 -5.07 2.39 -13.08
CA VAL A 174 -4.83 3.26 -14.22
C VAL A 174 -3.60 4.13 -13.96
N GLU A 175 -2.93 4.55 -15.02
CA GLU A 175 -1.86 5.54 -14.94
C GLU A 175 -2.39 6.92 -15.31
N ILE A 176 -2.01 7.91 -14.53
CA ILE A 176 -2.34 9.31 -14.77
C ILE A 176 -1.07 10.16 -14.76
N PRO A 177 -1.01 11.27 -15.53
CA PRO A 177 0.12 12.19 -15.48
C PRO A 177 0.35 12.73 -14.07
N GLN A 178 1.62 12.92 -13.69
CA GLN A 178 2.02 13.46 -12.39
C GLN A 178 1.27 14.74 -12.02
N SER A 179 1.10 15.68 -12.97
CA SER A 179 0.39 16.93 -12.72
C SER A 179 -1.06 16.72 -12.26
N HIS A 180 -1.76 15.74 -12.84
CA HIS A 180 -3.10 15.36 -12.42
C HIS A 180 -3.08 14.68 -11.04
N TYR A 181 -2.14 13.73 -10.83
CA TYR A 181 -1.96 13.08 -9.54
C TYR A 181 -1.73 14.08 -8.39
N LEU A 182 -0.87 15.08 -8.58
CA LEU A 182 -0.59 16.11 -7.57
C LEU A 182 -1.82 16.97 -7.23
N GLN A 183 -2.72 17.21 -8.20
CA GLN A 183 -4.00 17.88 -7.92
C GLN A 183 -4.91 17.02 -7.04
N LEU A 184 -5.03 15.71 -7.34
CA LEU A 184 -5.79 14.77 -6.52
C LEU A 184 -5.21 14.65 -5.12
N LEU A 185 -3.89 14.53 -5.01
CA LEU A 185 -3.18 14.44 -3.74
C LEU A 185 -3.42 15.70 -2.90
N LYS A 186 -3.22 16.89 -3.47
CA LYS A 186 -3.49 18.15 -2.78
C LYS A 186 -4.90 18.21 -2.23
N SER A 187 -5.90 17.81 -3.02
CA SER A 187 -7.30 17.74 -2.58
C SER A 187 -7.50 16.73 -1.47
N ALA A 188 -6.87 15.56 -1.56
CA ALA A 188 -7.00 14.51 -0.56
C ALA A 188 -6.38 14.87 0.80
N LEU A 189 -5.35 15.74 0.81
CA LEU A 189 -4.68 16.17 2.03
C LEU A 189 -5.43 17.25 2.83
N ILE A 190 -6.44 17.91 2.25
CA ILE A 190 -7.22 18.95 2.93
C ILE A 190 -8.07 18.36 4.07
N HIS A 191 -8.59 17.16 3.87
CA HIS A 191 -9.49 16.51 4.82
C HIS A 191 -8.78 15.39 5.57
N LYS A 192 -9.29 15.05 6.76
CA LYS A 192 -8.78 13.94 7.56
C LYS A 192 -9.88 12.90 7.72
N VAL A 193 -9.50 11.65 7.58
CA VAL A 193 -10.31 10.48 7.91
C VAL A 193 -9.46 9.52 8.74
N THR A 194 -10.10 8.61 9.45
CA THR A 194 -9.43 7.55 10.19
C THR A 194 -9.53 6.25 9.39
N PHE A 195 -8.43 5.54 9.29
CA PHE A 195 -8.38 4.23 8.67
C PHE A 195 -9.15 3.19 9.49
#